data_432feb5a3baf97eb3cb2202eca126bca
#
_entry.id   432feb5a3baf97eb3cb2202eca126bca
#
_cell.length_a   1.000
_cell.length_b   1.000
_cell.length_c   1.000
_cell.angle_alpha   90.00
_cell.angle_beta   90.00
_cell.angle_gamma   90.00
#
_symmetry.space_group_name_H-M   'P 1'
#
loop_
_entity.id
_entity.type
_entity.pdbx_description
1 polymer ?
#
loop_
_entity_poly.entity_id
_entity_poly.type
_entity_poly.pdbx_seq_one_letter_code
_entity_poly.pdbx_strand_id
1 'polypeptide(L)'
;IKKTQTTDECIQAMQNLRKHGIESHAFIMAGFPDETEDTFKQTMDFIPKLKPDGVIFSIFTPYPGSDIYNECKEKGIIKGEFDLALYNHQSPLNCFTKNIPRERFYELRKEAFSFVDKYNRKAKFRRGISSLRNRGIKATWKRVYSHFYSKLVSHTNT
;
A
#
# COMPACT_ATOMS: atom_id res chain seq x y z
N ILE A 1 -15.07 5.98 4.61
CA ILE A 1 -14.55 6.73 3.45
C ILE A 1 -15.64 6.67 2.38
N LYS A 2 -16.26 7.81 2.09
CA LYS A 2 -17.30 7.94 1.06
C LYS A 2 -16.64 7.94 -0.35
N LYS A 3 -16.16 6.78 -0.80
CA LYS A 3 -15.72 6.61 -2.20
C LYS A 3 -16.81 5.88 -2.96
N THR A 4 -17.17 6.39 -4.12
CA THR A 4 -18.19 5.79 -5.01
C THR A 4 -17.60 4.72 -5.93
N GLN A 5 -16.27 4.56 -5.95
CA GLN A 5 -15.57 3.59 -6.79
C GLN A 5 -15.82 2.15 -6.35
N THR A 6 -16.17 1.31 -7.31
CA THR A 6 -16.31 -0.13 -7.14
C THR A 6 -14.97 -0.86 -7.37
N THR A 7 -14.87 -2.09 -6.88
CA THR A 7 -13.72 -2.96 -7.14
C THR A 7 -13.53 -3.26 -8.63
N ASP A 8 -14.62 -3.40 -9.37
CA ASP A 8 -14.58 -3.68 -10.81
C ASP A 8 -14.06 -2.49 -11.61
N GLU A 9 -14.47 -1.26 -11.25
CA GLU A 9 -13.92 -0.04 -11.84
C GLU A 9 -12.41 0.10 -11.58
N CYS A 10 -11.95 -0.26 -10.38
CA CYS A 10 -10.53 -0.28 -10.06
C CYS A 10 -9.77 -1.28 -10.94
N ILE A 11 -10.31 -2.49 -11.13
CA ILE A 11 -9.71 -3.52 -11.99
C ILE A 11 -9.66 -3.02 -13.43
N GLN A 12 -10.76 -2.45 -13.95
CA GLN A 12 -10.83 -1.92 -15.29
C GLN A 12 -9.83 -0.79 -15.54
N ALA A 13 -9.70 0.14 -14.58
CA ALA A 13 -8.72 1.22 -14.63
C ALA A 13 -7.28 0.67 -14.71
N MET A 14 -6.94 -0.31 -13.88
CA MET A 14 -5.62 -0.96 -13.90
C MET A 14 -5.35 -1.72 -15.22
N GLN A 15 -6.39 -2.34 -15.80
CA GLN A 15 -6.28 -2.98 -17.11
C GLN A 15 -5.99 -1.96 -18.23
N ASN A 16 -6.69 -0.83 -18.23
CA ASN A 16 -6.50 0.24 -19.18
C ASN A 16 -5.10 0.86 -19.09
N LEU A 17 -4.62 1.17 -17.88
CA LEU A 17 -3.26 1.66 -17.66
C LEU A 17 -2.21 0.70 -18.24
N ARG A 18 -2.37 -0.59 -17.95
CA ARG A 18 -1.47 -1.64 -18.45
C ARG A 18 -1.50 -1.77 -19.98
N LYS A 19 -2.68 -1.68 -20.59
CA LYS A 19 -2.84 -1.72 -22.06
C LYS A 19 -2.05 -0.60 -22.75
N HIS A 20 -1.98 0.58 -22.10
CA HIS A 20 -1.26 1.73 -22.61
C HIS A 20 0.20 1.83 -22.11
N GLY A 21 0.69 0.81 -21.42
CA GLY A 21 2.08 0.79 -20.90
C GLY A 21 2.36 1.82 -19.81
N ILE A 22 1.30 2.30 -19.13
CA ILE A 22 1.41 3.26 -18.03
C ILE A 22 1.66 2.49 -16.72
N GLU A 23 2.69 2.88 -16.00
CA GLU A 23 3.02 2.30 -14.69
C GLU A 23 1.98 2.71 -13.65
N SER A 24 1.51 1.72 -12.87
CA SER A 24 0.46 1.91 -11.88
C SER A 24 0.88 1.49 -10.49
N HIS A 25 0.50 2.28 -9.48
CA HIS A 25 0.69 1.96 -8.08
C HIS A 25 -0.64 1.94 -7.34
N ALA A 26 -0.87 0.87 -6.57
CA ALA A 26 -2.04 0.77 -5.71
C ALA A 26 -1.68 1.23 -4.29
N PHE A 27 -2.42 2.20 -3.78
CA PHE A 27 -2.37 2.61 -2.37
C PHE A 27 -3.44 1.82 -1.62
N ILE A 28 -3.00 0.91 -0.78
CA ILE A 28 -3.86 0.02 0.01
C ILE A 28 -3.74 0.42 1.47
N MET A 29 -4.89 0.56 2.12
CA MET A 29 -4.96 0.87 3.54
C MET A 29 -5.83 -0.16 4.25
N ALA A 30 -5.40 -0.61 5.43
CA ALA A 30 -6.12 -1.53 6.29
C ALA A 30 -6.05 -1.07 7.76
N GLY A 31 -6.82 -1.69 8.64
CA GLY A 31 -6.87 -1.34 10.07
C GLY A 31 -7.95 -0.33 10.42
N PHE A 32 -9.01 -0.25 9.60
CA PHE A 32 -10.18 0.59 9.91
C PHE A 32 -10.94 0.09 11.15
N PRO A 33 -11.67 0.98 11.87
CA PRO A 33 -12.37 0.62 13.10
C PRO A 33 -13.30 -0.59 13.00
N ASP A 34 -14.02 -0.71 11.90
CA ASP A 34 -14.99 -1.79 11.70
C ASP A 34 -14.43 -3.00 10.92
N GLU A 35 -13.11 -3.01 10.64
CA GLU A 35 -12.46 -4.08 9.92
C GLU A 35 -12.48 -5.39 10.72
N THR A 36 -12.70 -6.50 10.00
CA THR A 36 -12.61 -7.88 10.50
C THR A 36 -11.42 -8.60 9.86
N GLU A 37 -11.03 -9.77 10.37
CA GLU A 37 -9.99 -10.58 9.71
C GLU A 37 -10.38 -10.95 8.27
N ASP A 38 -11.67 -11.20 8.02
CA ASP A 38 -12.15 -11.54 6.69
C ASP A 38 -12.04 -10.36 5.73
N THR A 39 -12.42 -9.14 6.14
CA THR A 39 -12.29 -7.95 5.29
C THR A 39 -10.83 -7.56 5.08
N PHE A 40 -9.99 -7.73 6.09
CA PHE A 40 -8.54 -7.58 5.96
C PHE A 40 -7.97 -8.54 4.91
N LYS A 41 -8.34 -9.82 4.99
CA LYS A 41 -7.93 -10.84 4.02
C LYS A 41 -8.44 -10.53 2.62
N GLN A 42 -9.72 -10.13 2.46
CA GLN A 42 -10.28 -9.71 1.17
C GLN A 42 -9.47 -8.57 0.54
N THR A 43 -9.04 -7.59 1.35
CA THR A 43 -8.18 -6.49 0.91
C THR A 43 -6.84 -7.02 0.37
N MET A 44 -6.21 -7.96 1.06
CA MET A 44 -4.95 -8.55 0.60
C MET A 44 -5.12 -9.41 -0.65
N ASP A 45 -6.21 -10.19 -0.75
CA ASP A 45 -6.55 -11.02 -1.91
C ASP A 45 -6.97 -10.19 -3.13
N PHE A 46 -7.33 -8.93 -2.95
CA PHE A 46 -7.66 -8.01 -4.04
C PHE A 46 -6.41 -7.51 -4.77
N ILE A 47 -5.26 -7.38 -4.11
CA ILE A 47 -4.01 -6.90 -4.71
C ILE A 47 -3.59 -7.71 -5.95
N PRO A 48 -3.55 -9.06 -5.91
CA PRO A 48 -3.21 -9.85 -7.09
C PRO A 48 -4.23 -9.74 -8.23
N LYS A 49 -5.50 -9.45 -7.93
CA LYS A 49 -6.55 -9.23 -8.93
C LYS A 49 -6.36 -7.91 -9.67
N LEU A 50 -6.00 -6.85 -8.95
CA LEU A 50 -5.65 -5.54 -9.52
C LEU A 50 -4.41 -5.61 -10.42
N LYS A 51 -3.43 -6.42 -10.06
CA LYS A 51 -2.12 -6.55 -10.74
C LYS A 51 -1.39 -5.22 -10.94
N PRO A 52 -1.24 -4.36 -9.92
CA PRO A 52 -0.48 -3.12 -10.04
C PRO A 52 1.01 -3.40 -10.26
N ASP A 53 1.73 -2.40 -10.73
CA ASP A 53 3.19 -2.45 -10.87
C ASP A 53 3.92 -2.23 -9.55
N GLY A 54 3.23 -1.66 -8.58
CA GLY A 54 3.68 -1.53 -7.20
C GLY A 54 2.51 -1.36 -6.25
N VAL A 55 2.74 -1.72 -5.00
CA VAL A 55 1.78 -1.55 -3.91
C VAL A 55 2.44 -0.76 -2.80
N ILE A 56 1.75 0.26 -2.31
CA ILE A 56 2.07 0.98 -1.09
C ILE A 56 1.01 0.61 -0.07
N PHE A 57 1.44 -0.05 1.01
CA PHE A 57 0.56 -0.52 2.07
C PHE A 57 0.73 0.35 3.31
N SER A 58 -0.36 0.80 3.88
CA SER A 58 -0.38 1.62 5.09
C SER A 58 -1.43 1.14 6.07
N ILE A 59 -1.20 1.44 7.34
CA ILE A 59 -2.18 1.18 8.41
C ILE A 59 -2.97 2.47 8.65
N PHE A 60 -4.28 2.30 8.79
CA PHE A 60 -5.19 3.40 9.08
C PHE A 60 -4.75 4.18 10.32
N THR A 61 -4.74 5.49 10.20
CA THR A 61 -4.48 6.43 11.29
C THR A 61 -5.58 7.50 11.27
N PRO A 62 -6.37 7.61 12.32
CA PRO A 62 -7.37 8.68 12.42
C PRO A 62 -6.68 10.01 12.72
N TYR A 63 -6.86 10.99 11.85
CA TYR A 63 -6.29 12.33 12.05
C TYR A 63 -7.32 13.28 12.67
N PRO A 64 -6.95 14.09 13.68
CA PRO A 64 -7.81 15.12 14.26
C PRO A 64 -8.44 16.01 13.19
N GLY A 65 -9.72 16.36 13.39
CA GLY A 65 -10.50 17.15 12.44
C GLY A 65 -11.22 16.34 11.35
N SER A 66 -11.02 15.02 11.27
CA SER A 66 -11.80 14.14 10.41
C SER A 66 -13.00 13.54 11.15
N ASP A 67 -14.12 13.29 10.42
CA ASP A 67 -15.31 12.65 11.00
C ASP A 67 -14.96 11.32 11.67
N ILE A 68 -14.12 10.52 11.03
CA ILE A 68 -13.71 9.21 11.54
C ILE A 68 -12.86 9.30 12.81
N TYR A 69 -12.13 10.40 13.01
CA TYR A 69 -11.40 10.64 14.27
C TYR A 69 -12.39 10.90 15.40
N ASN A 70 -13.40 11.75 15.17
CA ASN A 70 -14.44 12.04 16.16
C ASN A 70 -15.22 10.78 16.51
N GLU A 71 -15.58 9.99 15.51
CA GLU A 71 -16.23 8.69 15.70
C GLU A 71 -15.36 7.72 16.54
N CYS A 72 -14.04 7.67 16.29
CA CYS A 72 -13.12 6.86 17.09
C CYS A 72 -13.02 7.31 18.55
N LYS A 73 -13.10 8.63 18.81
CA LYS A 73 -13.15 9.18 20.16
C LYS A 73 -14.46 8.82 20.87
N GLU A 74 -15.60 9.06 20.22
CA GLU A 74 -16.92 8.74 20.75
C GLU A 74 -17.08 7.26 21.09
N LYS A 75 -16.53 6.38 20.25
CA LYS A 75 -16.54 4.92 20.45
C LYS A 75 -15.44 4.43 21.42
N GLY A 76 -14.64 5.32 22.01
CA GLY A 76 -13.58 4.96 22.98
C GLY A 76 -12.41 4.16 22.39
N ILE A 77 -12.23 4.19 21.07
CA ILE A 77 -11.09 3.56 20.37
C ILE A 77 -9.83 4.39 20.63
N ILE A 78 -9.95 5.72 20.55
CA ILE A 78 -8.91 6.67 20.96
C ILE A 78 -9.17 7.02 22.41
N LYS A 79 -8.24 6.68 23.29
CA LYS A 79 -8.29 6.98 24.74
C LYS A 79 -7.27 8.05 25.08
N GLY A 80 -7.72 9.11 25.76
CA GLY A 80 -6.85 10.19 26.24
C GLY A 80 -6.37 11.13 25.12
N GLU A 81 -5.21 11.76 25.36
CA GLU A 81 -4.56 12.61 24.35
C GLU A 81 -3.96 11.76 23.23
N PHE A 82 -4.22 12.19 21.98
CA PHE A 82 -3.73 11.51 20.79
C PHE A 82 -2.51 12.26 20.24
N ASP A 83 -1.32 11.72 20.48
CA ASP A 83 -0.08 12.26 19.94
C ASP A 83 0.18 11.78 18.52
N LEU A 84 -0.02 12.66 17.54
CA LEU A 84 0.23 12.38 16.13
C LEU A 84 1.68 12.02 15.81
N ALA A 85 2.65 12.48 16.61
CA ALA A 85 4.05 12.16 16.39
C ALA A 85 4.32 10.66 16.56
N LEU A 86 3.55 9.99 17.43
CA LEU A 86 3.64 8.56 17.68
C LEU A 86 2.84 7.71 16.69
N TYR A 87 1.81 8.31 16.03
CA TYR A 87 0.84 7.60 15.19
C TYR A 87 0.92 8.07 13.73
N ASN A 88 1.96 7.72 13.03
CA ASN A 88 2.02 7.86 11.57
C ASN A 88 1.45 6.60 10.87
N HIS A 89 1.22 6.68 9.56
CA HIS A 89 0.62 5.61 8.74
C HIS A 89 1.38 4.27 8.73
N GLN A 90 2.60 4.23 9.27
CA GLN A 90 3.43 3.03 9.40
C GLN A 90 3.76 2.69 10.86
N SER A 91 3.29 3.49 11.81
CA SER A 91 3.58 3.28 13.23
C SER A 91 3.19 1.87 13.70
N PRO A 92 4.04 1.18 14.44
CA PRO A 92 3.68 -0.08 15.07
C PRO A 92 2.60 0.08 16.15
N LEU A 93 2.36 1.30 16.62
CA LEU A 93 1.34 1.61 17.63
C LEU A 93 -0.08 1.64 17.05
N ASN A 94 -0.22 1.79 15.73
CA ASN A 94 -1.51 1.86 15.06
C ASN A 94 -2.27 0.53 15.18
N CYS A 95 -3.35 0.55 15.94
CA CYS A 95 -4.34 -0.52 16.04
C CYS A 95 -5.66 0.12 16.47
N PHE A 96 -6.51 0.44 15.51
CA PHE A 96 -7.79 1.14 15.72
C PHE A 96 -8.98 0.25 15.40
N THR A 97 -8.76 -1.06 15.16
CA THR A 97 -9.82 -2.03 14.91
C THR A 97 -10.54 -2.39 16.21
N LYS A 98 -11.86 -2.62 16.14
CA LYS A 98 -12.68 -3.12 17.25
C LYS A 98 -12.83 -4.64 17.22
N ASN A 99 -12.85 -5.19 16.01
CA ASN A 99 -13.25 -6.59 15.75
C ASN A 99 -12.06 -7.54 15.67
N ILE A 100 -10.83 -7.01 15.73
CA ILE A 100 -9.60 -7.80 15.70
C ILE A 100 -8.82 -7.52 16.97
N PRO A 101 -8.50 -8.53 17.80
CA PRO A 101 -7.63 -8.37 18.95
C PRO A 101 -6.27 -7.76 18.56
N ARG A 102 -5.69 -6.94 19.43
CA ARG A 102 -4.48 -6.16 19.12
C ARG A 102 -3.30 -7.03 18.69
N GLU A 103 -3.09 -8.13 19.40
CA GLU A 103 -2.03 -9.09 19.12
C GLU A 103 -2.21 -9.72 17.75
N ARG A 104 -3.45 -10.12 17.45
CA ARG A 104 -3.81 -10.72 16.16
C ARG A 104 -3.67 -9.71 15.01
N PHE A 105 -4.05 -8.46 15.25
CA PHE A 105 -3.86 -7.40 14.26
C PHE A 105 -2.38 -7.18 13.93
N TYR A 106 -1.48 -7.25 14.92
CA TYR A 106 -0.05 -7.15 14.67
C TYR A 106 0.51 -8.30 13.84
N GLU A 107 0.01 -9.52 14.03
CA GLU A 107 0.37 -10.66 13.18
C GLU A 107 -0.08 -10.43 11.73
N LEU A 108 -1.36 -10.10 11.53
CA LEU A 108 -1.92 -9.80 10.21
C LEU A 108 -1.16 -8.67 9.50
N ARG A 109 -0.82 -7.61 10.23
CA ARG A 109 0.00 -6.51 9.73
C ARG A 109 1.36 -7.01 9.24
N LYS A 110 2.05 -7.83 10.02
CA LYS A 110 3.36 -8.41 9.68
C LYS A 110 3.29 -9.26 8.41
N GLU A 111 2.26 -10.10 8.33
CA GLU A 111 1.95 -10.92 7.15
C GLU A 111 1.70 -10.03 5.92
N ALA A 112 0.90 -8.97 6.06
CA ALA A 112 0.59 -8.04 4.99
C ALA A 112 1.82 -7.30 4.46
N PHE A 113 2.68 -6.75 5.32
CA PHE A 113 3.92 -6.12 4.88
C PHE A 113 4.84 -7.11 4.17
N SER A 114 5.00 -8.33 4.70
CA SER A 114 5.78 -9.38 4.06
C SER A 114 5.22 -9.78 2.69
N PHE A 115 3.89 -9.89 2.59
CA PHE A 115 3.22 -10.18 1.32
C PHE A 115 3.46 -9.06 0.30
N VAL A 116 3.27 -7.80 0.70
CA VAL A 116 3.46 -6.63 -0.18
C VAL A 116 4.91 -6.53 -0.66
N ASP A 117 5.89 -6.77 0.21
CA ASP A 117 7.30 -6.81 -0.17
C ASP A 117 7.60 -7.91 -1.21
N LYS A 118 7.07 -9.11 -1.00
CA LYS A 118 7.20 -10.21 -1.96
C LYS A 118 6.51 -9.87 -3.29
N TYR A 119 5.31 -9.26 -3.22
CA TYR A 119 4.57 -8.82 -4.39
C TYR A 119 5.36 -7.79 -5.20
N ASN A 120 5.87 -6.75 -4.54
CA ASN A 120 6.64 -5.67 -5.17
C ASN A 120 7.91 -6.18 -5.84
N ARG A 121 8.63 -7.11 -5.21
CA ARG A 121 9.81 -7.78 -5.84
C ARG A 121 9.43 -8.51 -7.13
N LYS A 122 8.34 -9.30 -7.09
CA LYS A 122 7.83 -10.01 -8.28
C LYS A 122 7.34 -9.05 -9.37
N ALA A 123 6.65 -7.98 -8.99
CA ALA A 123 6.17 -6.96 -9.91
C ALA A 123 7.34 -6.23 -10.61
N LYS A 124 8.39 -5.88 -9.87
CA LYS A 124 9.61 -5.29 -10.42
C LYS A 124 10.29 -6.21 -11.44
N PHE A 125 10.36 -7.51 -11.15
CA PHE A 125 10.91 -8.49 -12.08
C PHE A 125 10.09 -8.61 -13.37
N ARG A 126 8.74 -8.70 -13.26
CA ARG A 126 7.84 -8.71 -14.42
C ARG A 126 8.03 -7.48 -15.31
N ARG A 127 8.17 -6.29 -14.73
CA ARG A 127 8.42 -5.04 -15.47
C ARG A 127 9.77 -5.09 -16.20
N GLY A 128 10.80 -5.62 -15.56
CA GLY A 128 12.10 -5.82 -16.19
C GLY A 128 11.99 -6.65 -17.46
N ILE A 129 11.33 -7.80 -17.38
CA ILE A 129 11.11 -8.70 -18.53
C ILE A 129 10.26 -8.00 -19.62
N SER A 130 9.15 -7.35 -19.25
CA SER A 130 8.29 -6.64 -20.20
C SER A 130 9.03 -5.49 -20.89
N SER A 131 9.88 -4.77 -20.18
CA SER A 131 10.72 -3.71 -20.74
C SER A 131 11.74 -4.26 -21.76
N LEU A 132 12.37 -5.38 -21.46
CA LEU A 132 13.29 -6.07 -22.39
C LEU A 132 12.57 -6.50 -23.67
N ARG A 133 11.37 -7.06 -23.53
CA ARG A 133 10.57 -7.54 -24.67
C ARG A 133 10.06 -6.40 -25.57
N ASN A 134 9.60 -5.29 -24.97
CA ASN A 134 8.91 -4.23 -25.70
C ASN A 134 9.83 -3.11 -26.21
N ARG A 135 10.96 -2.87 -25.56
CA ARG A 135 11.88 -1.75 -25.87
C ARG A 135 13.26 -2.17 -26.34
N GLY A 136 13.55 -3.47 -26.33
CA GLY A 136 14.86 -4.00 -26.67
C GLY A 136 15.91 -3.81 -25.55
N ILE A 137 16.97 -4.58 -25.65
CA ILE A 137 18.02 -4.67 -24.61
C ILE A 137 18.71 -3.32 -24.37
N LYS A 138 19.04 -2.58 -25.43
CA LYS A 138 19.77 -1.29 -25.31
C LYS A 138 19.02 -0.22 -24.52
N ALA A 139 17.70 -0.07 -24.76
CA ALA A 139 16.88 0.94 -24.05
C ALA A 139 16.66 0.56 -22.57
N THR A 140 16.56 -0.72 -22.28
CA THR A 140 16.42 -1.21 -20.90
C THR A 140 17.71 -1.02 -20.11
N TRP A 141 18.88 -1.28 -20.70
CA TRP A 141 20.17 -1.04 -20.09
C TRP A 141 20.42 0.45 -19.81
N LYS A 142 20.05 1.35 -20.73
CA LYS A 142 20.19 2.81 -20.51
C LYS A 142 19.39 3.26 -19.29
N ARG A 143 18.19 2.72 -19.05
CA ARG A 143 17.36 3.05 -17.87
C ARG A 143 17.91 2.47 -16.57
N VAL A 144 18.42 1.24 -16.60
CA VAL A 144 19.10 0.62 -15.45
C VAL A 144 20.34 1.43 -15.08
N TYR A 145 21.15 1.79 -16.07
CA TYR A 145 22.37 2.57 -15.86
C TYR A 145 22.07 3.98 -15.30
N SER A 146 21.07 4.68 -15.84
CA SER A 146 20.68 6.00 -15.32
C SER A 146 20.16 5.94 -13.88
N HIS A 147 19.43 4.89 -13.53
CA HIS A 147 18.93 4.69 -12.16
C HIS A 147 20.06 4.35 -11.17
N PHE A 148 21.06 3.57 -11.59
CA PHE A 148 22.23 3.29 -10.77
C PHE A 148 23.10 4.54 -10.59
N TYR A 149 23.30 5.33 -11.66
CA TYR A 149 24.09 6.54 -11.62
C TYR A 149 23.47 7.61 -10.73
N SER A 150 22.13 7.79 -10.78
CA SER A 150 21.42 8.73 -9.91
C SER A 150 21.52 8.37 -8.42
N LYS A 151 21.53 7.07 -8.09
CA LYS A 151 21.73 6.61 -6.70
C LYS A 151 23.15 6.78 -6.20
N LEU A 152 24.16 6.58 -7.06
CA LEU A 152 25.57 6.79 -6.70
C LEU A 152 25.84 8.28 -6.43
N VAL A 153 25.30 9.18 -7.26
CA VAL A 153 25.49 10.62 -7.10
C VAL A 153 24.75 11.18 -5.87
N SER A 154 23.62 10.58 -5.48
CA SER A 154 22.90 10.99 -4.26
C SER A 154 23.59 10.57 -2.96
N HIS A 155 24.51 9.60 -2.99
CA HIS A 155 25.27 9.15 -1.82
C HIS A 155 26.66 9.84 -1.69
N THR A 156 27.09 10.60 -2.69
CA THR A 156 28.37 11.34 -2.65
C THR A 156 28.19 12.80 -2.21
N ASN A 157 26.97 13.27 -1.98
CA ASN A 157 26.65 14.63 -1.53
C ASN A 157 26.15 14.70 -0.08
N THR A 158 26.41 13.73 0.74
CA THR A 158 26.28 13.71 2.21
C THR A 158 27.65 13.44 2.81
#